data_dfbd3dd379d03b7c203671646bdfc8c8
#
_entry.id   dfbd3dd379d03b7c203671646bdfc8c8
#
_cell.length_a   1.000
_cell.length_b   1.000
_cell.length_c   1.000
_cell.angle_alpha   90.00
_cell.angle_beta   90.00
_cell.angle_gamma   90.00
#
_symmetry.space_group_name_H-M   'P 1'
#
loop_
_entity.id
_entity.type
_entity.pdbx_description
1 polymer ?
#
loop_
_entity_poly.entity_id
_entity_poly.type
_entity_poly.pdbx_seq_one_letter_code
_entity_poly.pdbx_strand_id
1 'polypeptide(L)'
;MKTFFTSDLHLQSTESPGIIDWAHRPFKSVEKHDAALIRGIQERVKPDDLLIHVGDFMNYGKNRGRESGRAKPEEYIKRIGRQIVFLEGNHDPNNHVRCIGRTLTTKVGRYIVSVGHYPAGDPRFEYVQTPTYQTADKREFSIHLCGHVHDAWRYRFDFMTLNINISTDAWKYRPVSEAELDAYIGKVLAGKE
;
A
#
# COMPACT_ATOMS: atom_id res chain seq x y z
N MET A 1 -10.03 10.33 15.01
CA MET A 1 -9.70 9.19 14.12
C MET A 1 -9.23 9.77 12.79
N LYS A 2 -8.02 9.42 12.34
CA LYS A 2 -7.47 9.75 11.03
C LYS A 2 -7.32 8.46 10.22
N THR A 3 -7.31 8.59 8.90
CA THR A 3 -7.06 7.44 8.01
C THR A 3 -5.66 7.55 7.41
N PHE A 4 -4.96 6.42 7.40
CA PHE A 4 -3.64 6.25 6.80
C PHE A 4 -3.69 5.12 5.79
N PHE A 5 -2.77 5.15 4.84
CA PHE A 5 -2.65 4.17 3.77
C PHE A 5 -1.22 3.67 3.65
N THR A 6 -1.06 2.42 3.32
CA THR A 6 0.23 1.79 2.96
C THR A 6 -0.02 0.50 2.19
N SER A 7 0.99 0.00 1.52
CA SER A 7 1.00 -1.32 0.88
C SER A 7 2.41 -1.88 0.84
N ASP A 8 2.54 -3.12 0.39
CA ASP A 8 3.81 -3.77 0.06
C ASP A 8 4.81 -3.81 1.22
N LEU A 9 4.31 -4.12 2.43
CA LEU A 9 5.20 -4.28 3.58
C LEU A 9 6.11 -5.50 3.41
N HIS A 10 5.60 -6.60 2.87
CA HIS A 10 6.34 -7.85 2.68
C HIS A 10 7.10 -8.29 3.94
N LEU A 11 6.45 -8.25 5.09
CA LEU A 11 7.05 -8.68 6.35
C LEU A 11 7.46 -10.15 6.28
N GLN A 12 8.51 -10.53 6.99
CA GLN A 12 9.11 -11.88 6.94
C GLN A 12 9.56 -12.32 5.54
N SER A 13 10.04 -11.43 4.71
CA SER A 13 10.58 -11.79 3.40
C SER A 13 11.95 -12.45 3.56
N THR A 14 11.95 -13.77 3.72
CA THR A 14 13.15 -14.59 3.94
C THR A 14 13.73 -15.21 2.66
N GLU A 15 13.17 -14.88 1.50
CA GLU A 15 13.71 -15.30 0.22
C GLU A 15 15.04 -14.61 -0.08
N SER A 16 15.90 -15.25 -0.87
CA SER A 16 17.12 -14.66 -1.42
C SER A 16 17.16 -14.95 -2.94
N PRO A 17 17.11 -13.93 -3.81
CA PRO A 17 16.84 -12.53 -3.48
C PRO A 17 15.39 -12.31 -3.00
N GLY A 18 15.24 -11.55 -1.90
CA GLY A 18 13.95 -11.16 -1.33
C GLY A 18 13.58 -9.70 -1.62
N ILE A 19 12.53 -9.20 -0.96
CA ILE A 19 12.05 -7.83 -1.19
C ILE A 19 13.12 -6.78 -0.88
N ILE A 20 14.00 -7.03 0.09
CA ILE A 20 15.10 -6.13 0.45
C ILE A 20 16.02 -5.92 -0.75
N ASP A 21 16.34 -7.01 -1.47
CA ASP A 21 17.21 -6.97 -2.64
C ASP A 21 16.47 -6.40 -3.86
N TRP A 22 15.24 -6.86 -4.11
CA TRP A 22 14.44 -6.48 -5.27
C TRP A 22 14.06 -5.01 -5.31
N ALA A 23 13.62 -4.48 -4.18
CA ALA A 23 13.21 -3.08 -4.05
C ALA A 23 14.36 -2.21 -3.47
N HIS A 24 15.59 -2.71 -3.47
CA HIS A 24 16.78 -2.01 -2.98
C HIS A 24 16.56 -1.34 -1.62
N ARG A 25 15.82 -2.01 -0.71
CA ARG A 25 15.51 -1.46 0.62
C ARG A 25 16.77 -1.37 1.48
N PRO A 26 17.00 -0.25 2.19
CA PRO A 26 18.26 0.01 2.90
C PRO A 26 18.35 -0.73 4.25
N PHE A 27 17.95 -1.99 4.29
CA PHE A 27 17.96 -2.81 5.49
C PHE A 27 18.95 -3.98 5.36
N LYS A 28 19.69 -4.24 6.45
CA LYS A 28 20.74 -5.27 6.48
C LYS A 28 20.22 -6.66 6.82
N SER A 29 18.98 -6.78 7.26
CA SER A 29 18.33 -8.06 7.58
C SER A 29 16.82 -7.91 7.62
N VAL A 30 16.10 -9.03 7.52
CA VAL A 30 14.64 -9.10 7.60
C VAL A 30 14.14 -8.55 8.96
N GLU A 31 14.82 -8.86 10.06
CA GLU A 31 14.44 -8.38 11.39
C GLU A 31 14.53 -6.85 11.49
N LYS A 32 15.59 -6.25 10.92
CA LYS A 32 15.76 -4.79 10.88
C LYS A 32 14.74 -4.13 9.98
N HIS A 33 14.46 -4.74 8.84
CA HIS A 33 13.41 -4.31 7.92
C HIS A 33 12.05 -4.30 8.62
N ASP A 34 11.62 -5.44 9.16
CA ASP A 34 10.31 -5.58 9.81
C ASP A 34 10.17 -4.64 11.01
N ALA A 35 11.22 -4.52 11.82
CA ALA A 35 11.23 -3.62 12.97
C ALA A 35 11.10 -2.15 12.54
N ALA A 36 11.72 -1.74 11.44
CA ALA A 36 11.65 -0.38 10.93
C ALA A 36 10.24 -0.06 10.39
N LEU A 37 9.63 -0.96 9.62
CA LEU A 37 8.28 -0.78 9.08
C LEU A 37 7.23 -0.73 10.20
N ILE A 38 7.31 -1.64 11.18
CA ILE A 38 6.40 -1.64 12.33
C ILE A 38 6.53 -0.32 13.11
N ARG A 39 7.76 0.13 13.38
CA ARG A 39 8.01 1.41 14.05
C ARG A 39 7.43 2.57 13.26
N GLY A 40 7.65 2.62 11.93
CA GLY A 40 7.11 3.65 11.06
C GLY A 40 5.58 3.73 11.12
N ILE A 41 4.89 2.58 11.24
CA ILE A 41 3.44 2.54 11.46
C ILE A 41 3.11 3.09 12.86
N GLN A 42 3.77 2.60 13.91
CA GLN A 42 3.47 2.98 15.29
C GLN A 42 3.71 4.46 15.61
N GLU A 43 4.71 5.07 14.99
CA GLU A 43 5.03 6.49 15.14
C GLU A 43 3.98 7.40 14.50
N ARG A 44 3.35 6.95 13.42
CA ARG A 44 2.42 7.77 12.64
C ARG A 44 0.95 7.51 12.92
N VAL A 45 0.59 6.24 13.04
CA VAL A 45 -0.79 5.79 13.24
C VAL A 45 -1.04 5.63 14.73
N LYS A 46 -1.95 6.41 15.31
CA LYS A 46 -2.33 6.30 16.72
C LYS A 46 -3.27 5.11 16.94
N PRO A 47 -3.46 4.62 18.16
CA PRO A 47 -4.37 3.49 18.44
C PRO A 47 -5.80 3.68 17.92
N ASP A 48 -6.30 4.92 17.93
CA ASP A 48 -7.67 5.26 17.48
C ASP A 48 -7.74 5.63 15.99
N ASP A 49 -6.62 5.59 15.27
CA ASP A 49 -6.59 5.85 13.84
C ASP A 49 -6.78 4.56 13.05
N LEU A 50 -7.22 4.67 11.80
CA LEU A 50 -7.40 3.56 10.86
C LEU A 50 -6.23 3.49 9.89
N LEU A 51 -5.63 2.32 9.74
CA LEU A 51 -4.69 2.01 8.67
C LEU A 51 -5.39 1.14 7.62
N ILE A 52 -5.39 1.58 6.38
CA ILE A 52 -5.81 0.78 5.22
C ILE A 52 -4.54 0.23 4.56
N HIS A 53 -4.36 -1.08 4.66
CA HIS A 53 -3.26 -1.80 4.04
C HIS A 53 -3.71 -2.37 2.69
N VAL A 54 -3.06 -1.97 1.61
CA VAL A 54 -3.50 -2.21 0.25
C VAL A 54 -2.65 -3.30 -0.43
N GLY A 55 -2.65 -4.48 0.19
CA GLY A 55 -2.04 -5.68 -0.36
C GLY A 55 -0.56 -5.87 -0.03
N ASP A 56 -0.16 -7.12 -0.07
CA ASP A 56 1.21 -7.61 0.13
C ASP A 56 1.78 -7.29 1.52
N PHE A 57 1.01 -7.72 2.55
CA PHE A 57 1.38 -7.53 3.95
C PHE A 57 2.60 -8.36 4.36
N MET A 58 2.62 -9.64 3.96
CA MET A 58 3.70 -10.58 4.31
C MET A 58 4.21 -11.34 3.09
N ASN A 59 5.43 -11.84 3.18
CA ASN A 59 6.01 -12.70 2.15
C ASN A 59 6.87 -13.81 2.76
N TYR A 60 6.30 -15.01 2.90
CA TYR A 60 7.02 -16.18 3.42
C TYR A 60 7.94 -16.87 2.43
N GLY A 61 7.98 -16.43 1.16
CA GLY A 61 8.73 -17.10 0.13
C GLY A 61 8.11 -18.40 -0.38
N LYS A 62 8.84 -19.08 -1.28
CA LYS A 62 8.38 -20.31 -1.95
C LYS A 62 8.30 -21.55 -1.05
N ASN A 63 8.98 -21.57 0.09
CA ASN A 63 9.03 -22.69 1.02
C ASN A 63 7.86 -22.66 2.03
N ARG A 64 6.66 -22.54 1.53
CA ARG A 64 5.43 -22.42 2.30
C ARG A 64 5.19 -23.63 3.22
N GLY A 65 5.00 -23.38 4.50
CA GLY A 65 4.26 -24.27 5.38
C GLY A 65 5.00 -25.42 6.03
N ARG A 66 6.32 -25.57 5.90
CA ARG A 66 7.07 -26.67 6.53
C ARG A 66 8.06 -26.25 7.63
N GLU A 67 8.26 -24.96 7.87
CA GLU A 67 9.15 -24.51 8.94
C GLU A 67 8.32 -24.13 10.17
N SER A 68 8.37 -24.99 11.18
CA SER A 68 7.95 -24.65 12.54
C SER A 68 8.76 -23.44 13.02
N GLY A 69 8.11 -22.31 13.25
CA GLY A 69 8.76 -21.10 13.80
C GLY A 69 8.50 -19.79 13.06
N ARG A 70 7.76 -19.79 11.95
CA ARG A 70 7.37 -18.55 11.27
C ARG A 70 6.21 -17.87 11.99
N ALA A 71 6.34 -16.58 12.23
CA ALA A 71 5.27 -15.80 12.84
C ALA A 71 4.08 -15.67 11.88
N LYS A 72 2.87 -15.86 12.40
CA LYS A 72 1.62 -15.73 11.63
C LYS A 72 1.27 -14.25 11.42
N PRO A 73 0.42 -13.90 10.44
CA PRO A 73 -0.05 -12.52 10.25
C PRO A 73 -0.58 -11.90 11.54
N GLU A 74 -1.32 -12.66 12.36
CA GLU A 74 -1.90 -12.18 13.62
C GLU A 74 -0.84 -11.74 14.62
N GLU A 75 0.34 -12.36 14.62
CA GLU A 75 1.44 -11.97 15.51
C GLU A 75 2.01 -10.61 15.12
N TYR A 76 2.16 -10.35 13.81
CA TYR A 76 2.56 -9.05 13.29
C TYR A 76 1.50 -7.98 13.51
N ILE A 77 0.23 -8.29 13.27
CA ILE A 77 -0.90 -7.39 13.55
C ILE A 77 -0.91 -7.00 15.03
N LYS A 78 -0.72 -7.99 15.94
CA LYS A 78 -0.60 -7.74 17.38
C LYS A 78 0.62 -6.87 17.72
N ARG A 79 1.77 -7.11 17.10
CA ARG A 79 2.99 -6.28 17.30
C ARG A 79 2.79 -4.86 16.81
N ILE A 80 2.11 -4.65 15.69
CA ILE A 80 1.76 -3.33 15.17
C ILE A 80 0.82 -2.61 16.14
N GLY A 81 -0.18 -3.31 16.71
CA GLY A 81 -1.08 -2.79 17.73
C GLY A 81 -1.92 -1.61 17.23
N ARG A 82 -2.40 -1.66 15.98
CA ARG A 82 -3.24 -0.63 15.36
C ARG A 82 -4.47 -1.26 14.72
N GLN A 83 -5.50 -0.45 14.48
CA GLN A 83 -6.65 -0.87 13.69
C GLN A 83 -6.26 -0.92 12.22
N ILE A 84 -6.31 -2.10 11.61
CA ILE A 84 -5.90 -2.32 10.22
C ILE A 84 -7.03 -2.99 9.46
N VAL A 85 -7.34 -2.42 8.29
CA VAL A 85 -8.17 -3.06 7.27
C VAL A 85 -7.26 -3.49 6.13
N PHE A 86 -7.39 -4.73 5.68
CA PHE A 86 -6.58 -5.30 4.62
C PHE A 86 -7.37 -5.45 3.32
N LEU A 87 -6.81 -4.96 2.23
CA LEU A 87 -7.17 -5.35 0.87
C LEU A 87 -6.18 -6.39 0.36
N GLU A 88 -6.62 -7.23 -0.57
CA GLU A 88 -5.84 -8.35 -1.08
C GLU A 88 -4.83 -7.91 -2.14
N GLY A 89 -3.56 -8.23 -1.95
CA GLY A 89 -2.50 -8.23 -2.95
C GLY A 89 -2.18 -9.64 -3.44
N ASN A 90 -1.17 -9.79 -4.28
CA ASN A 90 -0.83 -11.09 -4.87
C ASN A 90 -0.17 -12.07 -3.90
N HIS A 91 0.42 -11.60 -2.83
CA HIS A 91 1.05 -12.45 -1.82
C HIS A 91 0.10 -12.87 -0.70
N ASP A 92 -0.94 -12.09 -0.40
CA ASP A 92 -1.78 -12.27 0.78
C ASP A 92 -2.56 -13.60 0.83
N PRO A 93 -3.15 -14.13 -0.28
CA PRO A 93 -3.82 -15.42 -0.24
C PRO A 93 -2.91 -16.56 0.20
N ASN A 94 -1.65 -16.47 -0.21
CA ASN A 94 -0.65 -17.49 0.10
C ASN A 94 -0.05 -17.33 1.49
N ASN A 95 -0.19 -16.18 2.11
CA ASN A 95 0.30 -15.86 3.44
C ASN A 95 -0.82 -15.82 4.48
N HIS A 96 -2.03 -16.26 4.10
CA HIS A 96 -3.21 -16.37 4.97
C HIS A 96 -3.62 -15.05 5.65
N VAL A 97 -3.36 -13.91 4.98
CA VAL A 97 -3.83 -12.61 5.44
C VAL A 97 -5.33 -12.51 5.21
N ARG A 98 -6.10 -12.16 6.23
CA ARG A 98 -7.54 -11.98 6.11
C ARG A 98 -7.86 -10.61 5.55
N CYS A 99 -8.28 -10.56 4.29
CA CYS A 99 -8.65 -9.35 3.58
C CYS A 99 -10.17 -9.19 3.53
N ILE A 100 -10.67 -7.95 3.52
CA ILE A 100 -12.11 -7.65 3.37
C ILE A 100 -12.55 -7.68 1.90
N GLY A 101 -11.62 -7.63 0.96
CA GLY A 101 -11.84 -7.62 -0.48
C GLY A 101 -10.57 -7.21 -1.21
N ARG A 102 -10.68 -6.98 -2.52
CA ARG A 102 -9.56 -6.56 -3.38
C ARG A 102 -9.53 -5.06 -3.63
N THR A 103 -10.71 -4.44 -3.58
CA THR A 103 -10.89 -3.01 -3.83
C THR A 103 -11.87 -2.39 -2.83
N LEU A 104 -11.76 -1.09 -2.65
CA LEU A 104 -12.78 -0.27 -1.96
C LEU A 104 -12.83 1.13 -2.58
N THR A 105 -13.89 1.87 -2.27
CA THR A 105 -13.99 3.29 -2.55
C THR A 105 -13.99 4.06 -1.22
N THR A 106 -13.23 5.14 -1.16
CA THR A 106 -13.15 5.98 0.03
C THR A 106 -12.95 7.44 -0.32
N LYS A 107 -13.10 8.30 0.68
CA LYS A 107 -12.80 9.72 0.57
C LYS A 107 -11.36 9.99 1.02
N VAL A 108 -10.64 10.80 0.25
CA VAL A 108 -9.30 11.30 0.57
C VAL A 108 -9.34 12.83 0.42
N GLY A 109 -9.48 13.54 1.53
CA GLY A 109 -9.67 14.98 1.53
C GLY A 109 -10.88 15.40 0.69
N ARG A 110 -10.63 16.09 -0.41
CA ARG A 110 -11.67 16.54 -1.37
C ARG A 110 -12.03 15.52 -2.45
N TYR A 111 -11.29 14.42 -2.55
CA TYR A 111 -11.43 13.44 -3.61
C TYR A 111 -12.15 12.17 -3.12
N ILE A 112 -12.96 11.58 -3.99
CA ILE A 112 -13.43 10.20 -3.85
C ILE A 112 -12.57 9.35 -4.76
N VAL A 113 -11.93 8.33 -4.22
CA VAL A 113 -10.92 7.53 -4.90
C VAL A 113 -11.26 6.05 -4.82
N SER A 114 -10.89 5.29 -5.83
CA SER A 114 -10.79 3.84 -5.71
C SER A 114 -9.46 3.45 -5.09
N VAL A 115 -9.43 2.33 -4.40
CA VAL A 115 -8.23 1.79 -3.73
C VAL A 115 -8.14 0.31 -4.03
N GLY A 116 -6.99 -0.16 -4.47
CA GLY A 116 -6.74 -1.57 -4.76
C GLY A 116 -5.26 -1.81 -5.03
N HIS A 117 -4.81 -3.06 -4.94
CA HIS A 117 -3.38 -3.36 -5.00
C HIS A 117 -2.76 -3.05 -6.38
N TYR A 118 -3.45 -3.38 -7.46
CA TYR A 118 -2.92 -3.21 -8.81
C TYR A 118 -3.25 -1.85 -9.41
N PRO A 119 -2.29 -1.15 -10.06
CA PRO A 119 -2.58 0.10 -10.76
C PRO A 119 -3.43 -0.13 -12.02
N ALA A 120 -4.16 0.88 -12.46
CA ALA A 120 -4.76 0.88 -13.79
C ALA A 120 -3.65 0.68 -14.84
N GLY A 121 -3.92 -0.19 -15.83
CA GLY A 121 -2.92 -0.64 -16.81
C GLY A 121 -2.30 -2.00 -16.46
N ASP A 122 -2.39 -2.49 -15.22
CA ASP A 122 -2.10 -3.89 -14.92
C ASP A 122 -3.30 -4.78 -15.34
N PRO A 123 -3.06 -5.96 -15.96
CA PRO A 123 -4.15 -6.88 -16.35
C PRO A 123 -5.05 -7.35 -15.20
N ARG A 124 -4.57 -7.25 -13.97
CA ARG A 124 -5.30 -7.64 -12.74
C ARG A 124 -6.05 -6.48 -12.09
N PHE A 125 -5.96 -5.29 -12.67
CA PHE A 125 -6.68 -4.11 -12.17
C PHE A 125 -8.19 -4.34 -12.22
N GLU A 126 -8.85 -4.09 -11.11
CA GLU A 126 -10.30 -4.14 -11.00
C GLU A 126 -10.86 -2.72 -11.03
N TYR A 127 -11.55 -2.39 -12.11
CA TYR A 127 -12.19 -1.08 -12.25
C TYR A 127 -13.34 -0.94 -11.25
N VAL A 128 -13.30 0.14 -10.49
CA VAL A 128 -14.39 0.55 -9.61
C VAL A 128 -14.85 1.94 -10.02
N GLN A 129 -16.14 2.07 -10.30
CA GLN A 129 -16.71 3.35 -10.69
C GLN A 129 -16.58 4.37 -9.56
N THR A 130 -15.92 5.48 -9.83
CA THR A 130 -15.78 6.63 -8.94
C THR A 130 -16.09 7.91 -9.74
N PRO A 131 -16.36 9.03 -9.04
CA PRO A 131 -16.46 10.32 -9.72
C PRO A 131 -15.22 10.61 -10.57
N THR A 132 -15.43 11.29 -11.70
CA THR A 132 -14.35 11.81 -12.53
C THR A 132 -14.02 13.26 -12.15
N TYR A 133 -12.78 13.64 -12.39
CA TYR A 133 -12.24 14.98 -12.20
C TYR A 133 -11.74 15.48 -13.54
N GLN A 134 -11.54 16.77 -13.67
CA GLN A 134 -11.04 17.35 -14.91
C GLN A 134 -9.68 18.01 -14.69
N THR A 135 -8.77 17.81 -15.62
CA THR A 135 -7.53 18.58 -15.74
C THR A 135 -7.83 19.99 -16.29
N ALA A 136 -6.87 20.90 -16.25
CA ALA A 136 -7.01 22.24 -16.80
C ALA A 136 -7.36 22.24 -18.31
N ASP A 137 -6.90 21.26 -19.04
CA ASP A 137 -7.20 21.03 -20.46
C ASP A 137 -8.47 20.18 -20.69
N LYS A 138 -9.34 20.08 -19.67
CA LYS A 138 -10.64 19.41 -19.67
C LYS A 138 -10.62 17.90 -19.94
N ARG A 139 -9.49 17.22 -19.76
CA ARG A 139 -9.46 15.75 -19.78
C ARG A 139 -10.10 15.21 -18.49
N GLU A 140 -10.99 14.24 -18.64
CA GLU A 140 -11.60 13.55 -17.50
C GLU A 140 -10.72 12.40 -17.01
N PHE A 141 -10.70 12.19 -15.70
CA PHE A 141 -9.97 11.09 -15.09
C PHE A 141 -10.57 10.71 -13.73
N SER A 142 -10.39 9.45 -13.34
CA SER A 142 -10.61 8.96 -11.98
C SER A 142 -9.30 8.96 -11.20
N ILE A 143 -9.36 8.78 -9.87
CA ILE A 143 -8.18 8.67 -9.02
C ILE A 143 -8.18 7.28 -8.36
N HIS A 144 -7.04 6.62 -8.44
CA HIS A 144 -6.83 5.29 -7.87
C HIS A 144 -5.57 5.28 -6.98
N LEU A 145 -5.72 4.80 -5.74
CA LEU A 145 -4.59 4.51 -4.85
C LEU A 145 -4.18 3.06 -5.03
N CYS A 146 -2.90 2.82 -5.33
CA CYS A 146 -2.40 1.48 -5.60
C CYS A 146 -1.06 1.19 -4.90
N GLY A 147 -0.72 -0.08 -4.79
CA GLY A 147 0.59 -0.60 -4.44
C GLY A 147 1.27 -1.28 -5.62
N HIS A 148 1.87 -2.45 -5.37
CA HIS A 148 2.41 -3.40 -6.34
C HIS A 148 3.69 -2.95 -7.08
N VAL A 149 3.86 -1.68 -7.33
CA VAL A 149 4.95 -1.13 -8.16
C VAL A 149 6.14 -0.63 -7.33
N HIS A 150 6.12 -0.83 -6.01
CA HIS A 150 7.19 -0.47 -5.09
C HIS A 150 7.71 0.97 -5.28
N ASP A 151 8.97 1.12 -5.69
CA ASP A 151 9.64 2.41 -5.91
C ASP A 151 9.65 2.85 -7.37
N ALA A 152 8.98 2.13 -8.27
CA ALA A 152 9.05 2.40 -9.71
C ALA A 152 8.57 3.81 -10.09
N TRP A 153 7.55 4.31 -9.42
CA TRP A 153 7.02 5.67 -9.57
C TRP A 153 6.10 6.04 -8.39
N ARG A 154 5.88 7.34 -8.19
CA ARG A 154 4.94 7.83 -7.16
C ARG A 154 3.54 8.11 -7.70
N TYR A 155 3.43 8.52 -8.95
CA TYR A 155 2.15 8.64 -9.66
C TYR A 155 2.34 8.35 -11.14
N ARG A 156 1.26 7.96 -11.78
CA ARG A 156 1.22 7.75 -13.23
C ARG A 156 -0.21 7.87 -13.75
N PHE A 157 -0.37 8.49 -14.92
CA PHE A 157 -1.61 8.42 -15.66
C PHE A 157 -1.60 7.22 -16.59
N ASP A 158 -2.56 6.30 -16.42
CA ASP A 158 -2.82 5.20 -17.31
C ASP A 158 -4.27 5.29 -17.79
N PHE A 159 -4.49 5.36 -19.09
CA PHE A 159 -5.81 5.61 -19.67
C PHE A 159 -6.46 6.88 -19.07
N MET A 160 -7.62 6.70 -18.42
CA MET A 160 -8.37 7.78 -17.75
C MET A 160 -8.22 7.70 -16.23
N THR A 161 -7.12 7.20 -15.72
CA THR A 161 -6.90 7.01 -14.29
C THR A 161 -5.58 7.63 -13.85
N LEU A 162 -5.65 8.52 -12.86
CA LEU A 162 -4.48 8.95 -12.10
C LEU A 162 -4.21 7.93 -11.01
N ASN A 163 -3.20 7.11 -11.21
CA ASN A 163 -2.70 6.20 -10.18
C ASN A 163 -1.78 6.94 -9.22
N ILE A 164 -2.01 6.79 -7.92
CA ILE A 164 -1.13 7.26 -6.84
C ILE A 164 -0.58 6.03 -6.12
N ASN A 165 0.71 5.84 -6.19
CA ASN A 165 1.39 4.74 -5.52
C ASN A 165 1.51 5.03 -4.02
N ILE A 166 0.94 4.13 -3.19
CA ILE A 166 0.99 4.19 -1.72
C ILE A 166 1.87 3.09 -1.13
N SER A 167 2.69 2.43 -1.96
CA SER A 167 3.69 1.47 -1.47
C SER A 167 4.59 2.13 -0.42
N THR A 168 4.96 1.35 0.59
CA THR A 168 5.87 1.81 1.65
C THR A 168 7.20 2.34 1.10
N ASP A 169 7.66 1.80 -0.03
CA ASP A 169 8.87 2.24 -0.74
C ASP A 169 8.76 3.68 -1.23
N ALA A 170 7.60 4.06 -1.80
CA ALA A 170 7.34 5.41 -2.30
C ALA A 170 7.22 6.47 -1.17
N TRP A 171 6.98 6.06 0.09
CA TRP A 171 6.70 6.95 1.23
C TRP A 171 7.70 6.80 2.38
N LYS A 172 8.97 6.46 2.07
CA LYS A 172 10.07 6.40 3.05
C LYS A 172 9.77 5.41 4.20
N TYR A 173 9.22 4.26 3.86
CA TYR A 173 8.92 3.13 4.77
C TYR A 173 7.94 3.47 5.90
N ARG A 174 6.94 4.32 5.62
CA ARG A 174 5.92 4.70 6.59
C ARG A 174 4.58 4.99 5.92
N PRO A 175 3.44 4.77 6.60
CA PRO A 175 2.13 5.07 6.06
C PRO A 175 1.96 6.55 5.71
N VAL A 176 1.20 6.81 4.66
CA VAL A 176 0.80 8.17 4.25
C VAL A 176 -0.59 8.48 4.81
N SER A 177 -0.79 9.67 5.35
CA SER A 177 -2.09 10.11 5.83
C SER A 177 -2.99 10.60 4.70
N GLU A 178 -4.31 10.57 4.94
CA GLU A 178 -5.30 11.15 4.05
C GLU A 178 -4.97 12.62 3.67
N ALA A 179 -4.55 13.42 4.66
CA ALA A 179 -4.20 14.83 4.43
C ALA A 179 -2.95 15.00 3.52
N GLU A 180 -1.95 14.13 3.69
CA GLU A 180 -0.76 14.14 2.83
C GLU A 180 -1.12 13.69 1.40
N LEU A 181 -2.01 12.72 1.26
CA LEU A 181 -2.50 12.28 -0.05
C LEU A 181 -3.31 13.37 -0.75
N ASP A 182 -4.24 14.04 -0.04
CA ASP A 182 -5.01 15.16 -0.61
C ASP A 182 -4.08 16.28 -1.12
N ALA A 183 -3.08 16.65 -0.31
CA ALA A 183 -2.10 17.65 -0.70
C ALA A 183 -1.23 17.18 -1.90
N TYR A 184 -0.81 15.92 -1.91
CA TYR A 184 0.00 15.35 -2.98
C TYR A 184 -0.77 15.29 -4.31
N ILE A 185 -2.01 14.78 -4.29
CA ILE A 185 -2.89 14.77 -5.47
C ILE A 185 -3.05 16.19 -6.01
N GLY A 186 -3.29 17.16 -5.12
CA GLY A 186 -3.41 18.56 -5.54
C GLY A 186 -2.15 19.12 -6.22
N LYS A 187 -0.96 18.74 -5.79
CA LYS A 187 0.30 19.12 -6.45
C LYS A 187 0.47 18.46 -7.81
N VAL A 188 0.19 17.16 -7.92
CA VAL A 188 0.23 16.42 -9.20
C VAL A 188 -0.68 17.09 -10.22
N LEU A 189 -1.92 17.40 -9.83
CA LEU A 189 -2.89 18.04 -10.72
C LEU A 189 -2.52 19.48 -11.10
N ALA A 190 -1.73 20.15 -10.27
CA ALA A 190 -1.18 21.48 -10.57
C ALA A 190 0.13 21.45 -11.38
N GLY A 191 0.63 20.26 -11.76
CA GLY A 191 1.91 20.09 -12.43
C GLY A 191 3.13 20.53 -11.61
N LYS A 192 3.06 20.33 -10.27
CA LYS A 192 4.10 20.77 -9.31
C LYS A 192 4.85 19.59 -8.67
N GLU A 193 4.70 18.40 -9.22
CA GLU A 193 5.43 17.17 -8.83
C GLU A 193 6.23 16.62 -10.01
#